data_36c708babe2d594d48806ce829c9c694
#
_entry.id   36c708babe2d594d48806ce829c9c694
#
_cell.length_a   1.000
_cell.length_b   1.000
_cell.length_c   1.000
_cell.angle_alpha   90.00
_cell.angle_beta   90.00
_cell.angle_gamma   90.00
#
_symmetry.space_group_name_H-M   'P 1'
#
loop_
_entity.id
_entity.type
_entity.pdbx_description
1 polymer ?
#
loop_
_entity_poly.entity_id
_entity_poly.type
_entity_poly.pdbx_seq_one_letter_code
_entity_poly.pdbx_strand_id
1 'polypeptide(L)' 'MPFVEITMIEGRTPEKKRELLKRVTDAVEESIGAPRQSIRVVIREVPGEHWAVGGEPKA' A
#
# COMPACT_ATOMS: atom_id res chain seq x y z
N MET A 1 -3.72 -8.46 15.41
CA MET A 1 -3.40 -7.14 14.84
C MET A 1 -3.08 -7.29 13.36
N PRO A 2 -4.02 -6.81 12.40
CA PRO A 2 -3.73 -6.91 10.97
C PRO A 2 -2.62 -5.95 10.54
N PHE A 3 -1.75 -6.43 9.64
CA PHE A 3 -0.68 -5.63 9.08
C PHE A 3 -0.68 -5.84 7.57
N VAL A 4 -0.88 -4.75 6.83
CA VAL A 4 -0.92 -4.77 5.37
C VAL A 4 0.26 -3.98 4.83
N GLU A 5 1.06 -4.59 3.98
CA GLU A 5 2.18 -3.92 3.37
C GLU A 5 1.95 -3.88 1.86
N ILE A 6 2.09 -2.67 1.28
CA ILE A 6 1.89 -2.46 -0.15
C ILE A 6 3.21 -1.97 -0.71
N THR A 7 3.79 -2.74 -1.63
CA THR A 7 4.98 -2.29 -2.35
C THR A 7 4.53 -1.83 -3.73
N MET A 8 4.95 -0.63 -4.11
CA MET A 8 4.56 -0.08 -5.41
C MET A 8 5.64 0.84 -5.95
N ILE A 9 5.55 1.10 -7.24
CA ILE A 9 6.46 2.04 -7.91
C ILE A 9 6.10 3.46 -7.47
N GLU A 10 7.11 4.27 -7.18
CA GLU A 10 6.91 5.65 -6.77
C GLU A 10 6.26 6.48 -7.88
N GLY A 11 5.72 7.63 -7.52
CA GLY A 11 5.17 8.57 -8.49
C GLY A 11 3.77 9.07 -8.18
N ARG A 12 3.10 8.50 -7.17
CA ARG A 12 1.77 8.98 -6.82
C ARG A 12 1.86 10.14 -5.85
N THR A 13 0.83 10.98 -5.89
CA THR A 13 0.78 12.16 -5.03
C THR A 13 0.56 11.75 -3.58
N PRO A 14 0.97 12.61 -2.62
CA PRO A 14 0.68 12.32 -1.20
C PRO A 14 -0.81 12.14 -0.92
N GLU A 15 -1.67 12.89 -1.62
CA GLU A 15 -3.12 12.76 -1.45
C GLU A 15 -3.61 11.38 -1.83
N LYS A 16 -3.11 10.84 -2.95
CA LYS A 16 -3.51 9.51 -3.41
C LYS A 16 -3.01 8.43 -2.45
N LYS A 17 -1.83 8.61 -1.90
CA LYS A 17 -1.30 7.65 -0.94
C LYS A 17 -2.10 7.67 0.36
N ARG A 18 -2.52 8.86 0.82
CA ARG A 18 -3.39 8.93 2.00
C ARG A 18 -4.73 8.25 1.75
N GLU A 19 -5.27 8.43 0.54
CA GLU A 19 -6.53 7.78 0.18
C GLU A 19 -6.39 6.27 0.16
N LEU A 20 -5.27 5.77 -0.37
CA LEU A 20 -5.00 4.34 -0.39
C LEU A 20 -4.93 3.77 1.02
N LEU A 21 -4.19 4.44 1.91
CA LEU A 21 -4.08 4.00 3.30
C LEU A 21 -5.45 3.94 3.98
N LYS A 22 -6.28 4.96 3.74
CA LYS A 22 -7.61 5.02 4.33
C LYS A 22 -8.51 3.91 3.81
N ARG A 23 -8.53 3.72 2.50
CA ARG A 23 -9.45 2.72 1.90
C ARG A 23 -9.04 1.29 2.24
N VAL A 24 -7.76 1.01 2.30
CA VAL A 24 -7.30 -0.32 2.71
C VAL A 24 -7.67 -0.58 4.16
N THR A 25 -7.49 0.43 5.02
CA THR A 25 -7.90 0.32 6.42
C THR A 25 -9.40 0.06 6.53
N ASP A 26 -10.21 0.82 5.76
CA ASP A 26 -11.66 0.61 5.75
C ASP A 26 -12.02 -0.81 5.33
N ALA A 27 -11.37 -1.33 4.30
CA ALA A 27 -11.65 -2.66 3.79
C ALA A 27 -11.33 -3.74 4.82
N VAL A 28 -10.22 -3.60 5.53
CA VAL A 28 -9.83 -4.56 6.57
C VAL A 28 -10.84 -4.51 7.71
N GLU A 29 -11.21 -3.30 8.14
CA GLU A 29 -12.18 -3.15 9.24
C GLU A 29 -13.51 -3.77 8.87
N GLU A 30 -13.99 -3.51 7.66
CA GLU A 30 -15.30 -3.99 7.23
C GLU A 30 -15.34 -5.49 6.99
N SER A 31 -14.23 -6.05 6.49
CA SER A 31 -14.23 -7.45 6.10
C SER A 31 -14.02 -8.42 7.26
N ILE A 32 -13.12 -8.09 8.18
CA ILE A 32 -12.81 -9.03 9.27
C ILE A 32 -13.17 -8.48 10.65
N GLY A 33 -13.72 -7.27 10.73
CA GLY A 33 -14.17 -6.70 11.99
C GLY A 33 -13.06 -6.33 12.94
N ALA A 34 -11.84 -6.11 12.45
CA ALA A 34 -10.72 -5.72 13.30
C ALA A 34 -10.93 -4.28 13.81
N PRO A 35 -10.60 -4.01 15.08
CA PRO A 35 -10.67 -2.63 15.57
C PRO A 35 -9.74 -1.74 14.76
N ARG A 36 -10.23 -0.57 14.40
CA ARG A 36 -9.49 0.34 13.51
C ARG A 36 -8.10 0.67 14.05
N GLN A 37 -7.97 0.87 15.35
CA GLN A 37 -6.68 1.21 15.95
C GLN A 37 -5.66 0.10 15.88
N SER A 38 -6.10 -1.15 15.64
CA SER A 38 -5.18 -2.27 15.55
C SER A 38 -4.68 -2.51 14.13
N ILE A 39 -5.23 -1.81 13.15
CA ILE A 39 -4.90 -2.02 11.74
C ILE A 39 -3.70 -1.17 11.37
N ARG A 40 -2.69 -1.82 10.79
CA ARG A 40 -1.48 -1.14 10.28
C ARG A 40 -1.43 -1.32 8.78
N VAL A 41 -1.25 -0.22 8.05
CA VAL A 41 -1.08 -0.25 6.60
C VAL A 41 0.16 0.55 6.27
N VAL A 42 1.08 -0.04 5.53
CA VAL A 42 2.36 0.57 5.19
C VAL A 42 2.52 0.56 3.69
N ILE A 43 2.92 1.70 3.13
CA ILE A 43 3.27 1.80 1.71
C ILE A 43 4.78 1.87 1.61
N ARG A 44 5.34 0.99 0.78
CA ARG A 44 6.76 0.97 0.49
C ARG A 44 6.93 1.29 -0.98
N GLU A 45 7.59 2.41 -1.27
CA GLU A 45 7.78 2.84 -2.65
C GLU A 45 9.18 2.52 -3.14
N VAL A 46 9.27 2.10 -4.40
CA VAL A 46 10.55 1.80 -5.03
C VAL A 46 10.62 2.55 -6.36
N PRO A 47 11.82 2.95 -6.81
CA PRO A 47 11.96 3.52 -8.14
C PRO A 47 11.66 2.47 -9.20
N GLY A 48 11.16 2.92 -10.37
CA GLY A 48 10.80 2.00 -11.45
C GLY A 48 11.97 1.16 -11.93
N GLU A 49 13.19 1.66 -11.86
CA GLU A 49 14.37 0.91 -12.24
C GLU A 49 14.67 -0.25 -11.29
N HIS A 50 14.03 -0.29 -10.12
CA HIS A 50 14.15 -1.41 -9.18
C HIS A 50 12.96 -2.35 -9.24
N TRP A 51 12.10 -2.17 -10.24
CA TRP A 51 10.89 -2.98 -10.41
C TRP A 51 10.95 -3.63 -11.79
N ALA A 52 11.17 -4.92 -11.83
CA ALA A 52 11.29 -5.63 -13.10
C ALA A 52 10.16 -6.64 -13.25
N VAL A 53 9.71 -6.80 -14.49
CA VAL A 53 8.79 -7.87 -14.86
C VAL A 53 9.50 -8.70 -15.92
N GLY A 54 9.70 -9.99 -15.64
CA GLY A 54 10.44 -10.85 -16.55
C GLY A 54 11.86 -10.39 -16.79
N GLY A 55 12.45 -9.71 -15.81
CA GLY A 55 13.80 -9.17 -15.91
C GLY A 55 13.89 -7.79 -16.55
N GLU A 56 12.75 -7.19 -16.96
CA GLU A 56 12.74 -5.89 -17.62
C GLU A 56 12.30 -4.81 -16.64
N PRO A 57 13.17 -3.84 -16.31
CA PRO A 57 12.81 -2.76 -15.40
C PRO A 57 11.72 -1.87 -15.98
N LYS A 58 10.95 -1.24 -15.10
CA LYS A 58 9.83 -0.39 -15.49
C LYS A 58 10.27 1.03 -15.83
N ALA A 59 11.50 1.39 -15.61
CA ALA A 59 11.98 2.75 -15.94
C ALA A 59 13.26 2.70 -16.71
#